data_531779d7d1fae650e3bf61d7c006c506
#
_entry.id   531779d7d1fae650e3bf61d7c006c506
#
_cell.length_a   1.000
_cell.length_b   1.000
_cell.length_c   1.000
_cell.angle_alpha   90.00
_cell.angle_beta   90.00
_cell.angle_gamma   90.00
#
_symmetry.space_group_name_H-M   'P 1'
#
loop_
_entity.id
_entity.type
_entity.pdbx_description
1 polymer ?
#
loop_
_entity_poly.entity_id
_entity_poly.type
_entity_poly.pdbx_seq_one_letter_code
_entity_poly.pdbx_strand_id
1 'polypeptide(L)'
;VKPEISRGNKGIVLQQLKETSREENLPVLLITKYIPSTIAKSFVEEDINYIDAAGNCNIQQNELILIVEGKKIKHLPKTYQARAFQDAGIKLIYFLLVDPDNINKTFRELSELSQISLGSVSTIFQELSDSNFILETKSKRVLKNKTELLNRWVIAYNDVLRPKLLLKRMNFMNKSEYSNWSNLDLSLISDKTLWGGECAADILTKNINPAIFTIYTDTTWQTVGKLLRFIPDDNGKIEILRLFYDTDESSTVSPLLIYADLMGSGDSRNIETAEKLLNNELQYLK
;
A
#
# COMPACT_ATOMS: atom_id res chain seq x y z
N VAL A 1 9.57 -19.37 5.09
CA VAL A 1 8.90 -19.73 3.84
C VAL A 1 7.67 -18.84 3.64
N LYS A 2 7.52 -18.23 2.47
CA LYS A 2 6.37 -17.40 2.10
C LYS A 2 5.69 -17.98 0.85
N PRO A 3 4.35 -18.05 0.78
CA PRO A 3 3.68 -18.73 -0.33
C PRO A 3 3.85 -17.99 -1.66
N GLU A 4 3.77 -16.69 -1.67
CA GLU A 4 3.86 -15.84 -2.87
C GLU A 4 4.35 -14.44 -2.52
N ILE A 5 5.13 -13.85 -3.43
CA ILE A 5 5.58 -12.46 -3.31
C ILE A 5 4.90 -11.64 -4.39
N SER A 6 4.17 -10.62 -3.96
CA SER A 6 3.47 -9.65 -4.80
C SER A 6 3.99 -8.22 -4.53
N ARG A 7 3.54 -7.28 -5.33
CA ARG A 7 3.82 -5.86 -5.08
C ARG A 7 3.26 -5.42 -3.72
N GLY A 8 2.06 -5.88 -3.38
CA GLY A 8 1.39 -5.48 -2.14
C GLY A 8 2.02 -6.02 -0.87
N ASN A 9 2.64 -7.21 -0.91
CA ASN A 9 3.25 -7.81 0.27
C ASN A 9 4.79 -7.65 0.35
N LYS A 10 5.43 -7.13 -0.70
CA LYS A 10 6.88 -6.99 -0.78
C LYS A 10 7.48 -6.28 0.45
N GLY A 11 6.94 -5.11 0.80
CA GLY A 11 7.43 -4.33 1.93
C GLY A 11 7.30 -5.06 3.27
N ILE A 12 6.15 -5.68 3.52
CA ILE A 12 5.89 -6.47 4.74
C ILE A 12 6.87 -7.65 4.83
N VAL A 13 7.11 -8.34 3.71
CA VAL A 13 8.04 -9.48 3.68
C VAL A 13 9.48 -9.03 3.91
N LEU A 14 9.91 -7.92 3.29
CA LEU A 14 11.25 -7.35 3.50
C LEU A 14 11.47 -6.98 4.97
N GLN A 15 10.50 -6.30 5.58
CA GLN A 15 10.54 -5.94 6.99
C GLN A 15 10.71 -7.19 7.88
N GLN A 16 9.85 -8.20 7.71
CA GLN A 16 9.91 -9.44 8.50
C GLN A 16 11.23 -10.17 8.34
N LEU A 17 11.81 -10.21 7.13
CA LEU A 17 13.11 -10.86 6.92
C LEU A 17 14.25 -10.10 7.60
N LYS A 18 14.23 -8.76 7.57
CA LYS A 18 15.20 -7.92 8.27
C LYS A 18 15.09 -8.05 9.78
N GLU A 19 13.89 -8.07 10.34
CA GLU A 19 13.67 -8.31 11.77
C GLU A 19 14.21 -9.67 12.17
N THR A 20 13.84 -10.75 11.47
CA THR A 20 14.35 -12.11 11.74
C THR A 20 15.88 -12.17 11.66
N SER A 21 16.49 -11.53 10.65
CA SER A 21 17.95 -11.52 10.50
C SER A 21 18.65 -10.82 11.67
N ARG A 22 18.04 -9.74 12.20
CA ARG A 22 18.57 -9.00 13.36
C ARG A 22 18.43 -9.79 14.66
N GLU A 23 17.27 -10.40 14.88
CA GLU A 23 16.98 -11.17 16.09
C GLU A 23 17.87 -12.41 16.21
N GLU A 24 18.04 -13.15 15.11
CA GLU A 24 18.83 -14.38 15.09
C GLU A 24 20.33 -14.13 14.86
N ASN A 25 20.72 -12.90 14.47
CA ASN A 25 22.06 -12.54 14.05
C ASN A 25 22.64 -13.49 12.98
N LEU A 26 21.80 -13.92 12.05
CA LEU A 26 22.11 -14.86 10.97
C LEU A 26 21.57 -14.33 9.63
N PRO A 27 22.24 -14.68 8.50
CA PRO A 27 21.71 -14.40 7.18
C PRO A 27 20.41 -15.16 6.94
N VAL A 28 19.43 -14.52 6.31
CA VAL A 28 18.13 -15.12 6.00
C VAL A 28 18.04 -15.53 4.53
N LEU A 29 17.36 -16.64 4.28
CA LEU A 29 17.02 -17.12 2.94
C LEU A 29 15.48 -17.12 2.77
N LEU A 30 15.00 -16.33 1.85
CA LEU A 30 13.58 -16.33 1.44
C LEU A 30 13.30 -17.55 0.55
N ILE A 31 12.42 -18.44 0.98
CA ILE A 31 11.89 -19.52 0.15
C ILE A 31 10.43 -19.17 -0.19
N THR A 32 10.12 -19.09 -1.48
CA THR A 32 8.78 -18.71 -1.95
C THR A 32 8.34 -19.58 -3.13
N LYS A 33 7.04 -19.54 -3.45
CA LYS A 33 6.50 -20.23 -4.61
C LYS A 33 6.94 -19.57 -5.92
N TYR A 34 6.91 -18.26 -5.98
CA TYR A 34 7.37 -17.47 -7.12
C TYR A 34 7.67 -16.04 -6.71
N ILE A 35 8.69 -15.45 -7.33
CA ILE A 35 9.03 -14.04 -7.21
C ILE A 35 9.14 -13.41 -8.61
N PRO A 36 8.29 -12.41 -8.95
CA PRO A 36 8.42 -11.69 -10.20
C PRO A 36 9.77 -10.99 -10.33
N SER A 37 10.38 -11.01 -11.51
CA SER A 37 11.72 -10.44 -11.74
C SER A 37 11.84 -8.96 -11.34
N THR A 38 10.76 -8.19 -11.50
CA THR A 38 10.69 -6.79 -11.07
C THR A 38 10.77 -6.61 -9.56
N ILE A 39 10.26 -7.59 -8.81
CA ILE A 39 10.30 -7.60 -7.34
C ILE A 39 11.61 -8.21 -6.86
N ALA A 40 12.12 -9.24 -7.53
CA ALA A 40 13.37 -9.91 -7.19
C ALA A 40 14.55 -8.93 -7.07
N LYS A 41 14.62 -7.94 -7.98
CA LYS A 41 15.65 -6.89 -7.95
C LYS A 41 15.70 -6.15 -6.60
N SER A 42 14.55 -5.81 -6.03
CA SER A 42 14.50 -5.12 -4.74
C SER A 42 15.01 -5.96 -3.59
N PHE A 43 14.87 -7.29 -3.64
CA PHE A 43 15.43 -8.19 -2.62
C PHE A 43 16.95 -8.27 -2.75
N VAL A 44 17.48 -8.24 -3.98
CA VAL A 44 18.91 -8.20 -4.25
C VAL A 44 19.52 -6.87 -3.77
N GLU A 45 18.87 -5.75 -4.04
CA GLU A 45 19.28 -4.41 -3.59
C GLU A 45 19.33 -4.28 -2.07
N GLU A 46 18.55 -5.12 -1.35
CA GLU A 46 18.47 -5.17 0.11
C GLU A 46 19.26 -6.34 0.73
N ASP A 47 20.18 -6.94 -0.04
CA ASP A 47 21.03 -8.07 0.37
C ASP A 47 20.24 -9.29 0.89
N ILE A 48 19.01 -9.49 0.42
CA ILE A 48 18.18 -10.65 0.80
C ILE A 48 18.36 -11.78 -0.20
N ASN A 49 18.88 -12.89 0.29
CA ASN A 49 18.97 -14.14 -0.48
C ASN A 49 17.59 -14.75 -0.70
N TYR A 50 17.32 -15.26 -1.91
CA TYR A 50 16.05 -15.91 -2.21
C TYR A 50 16.19 -17.13 -3.14
N ILE A 51 15.18 -18.01 -3.07
CA ILE A 51 14.94 -19.11 -4.01
C ILE A 51 13.43 -19.29 -4.18
N ASP A 52 12.98 -19.53 -5.42
CA ASP A 52 11.59 -19.85 -5.70
C ASP A 52 11.39 -21.23 -6.33
N ALA A 53 10.13 -21.71 -6.32
CA ALA A 53 9.80 -23.03 -6.86
C ALA A 53 9.85 -23.11 -8.39
N ALA A 54 10.01 -21.99 -9.11
CA ALA A 54 10.31 -21.99 -10.54
C ALA A 54 11.79 -22.28 -10.81
N GLY A 55 12.64 -22.23 -9.79
CA GLY A 55 14.08 -22.40 -9.87
C GLY A 55 14.85 -21.08 -10.09
N ASN A 56 14.21 -19.91 -9.87
CA ASN A 56 14.96 -18.67 -9.77
C ASN A 56 15.60 -18.58 -8.39
N CYS A 57 16.83 -18.10 -8.32
CA CYS A 57 17.49 -17.82 -7.06
C CYS A 57 18.52 -16.71 -7.21
N ASN A 58 18.77 -16.02 -6.10
CA ASN A 58 19.94 -15.18 -5.89
C ASN A 58 20.43 -15.47 -4.47
N ILE A 59 21.57 -16.15 -4.37
CA ILE A 59 22.22 -16.50 -3.10
C ILE A 59 23.65 -15.98 -3.20
N GLN A 60 23.97 -15.04 -2.34
CA GLN A 60 25.30 -14.45 -2.23
C GLN A 60 25.72 -14.52 -0.75
N GLN A 61 26.58 -15.48 -0.42
CA GLN A 61 27.00 -15.72 0.96
C GLN A 61 28.44 -16.20 0.97
N ASN A 62 29.32 -15.44 1.58
CA ASN A 62 30.76 -15.72 1.61
C ASN A 62 31.33 -15.98 0.19
N GLU A 63 31.85 -17.17 -0.06
CA GLU A 63 32.39 -17.58 -1.37
C GLU A 63 31.32 -18.18 -2.31
N LEU A 64 30.08 -18.37 -1.83
CA LEU A 64 29.00 -18.94 -2.64
C LEU A 64 28.25 -17.85 -3.37
N ILE A 65 28.26 -17.90 -4.69
CA ILE A 65 27.41 -17.06 -5.57
C ILE A 65 26.60 -18.00 -6.46
N LEU A 66 25.26 -17.98 -6.30
CA LEU A 66 24.33 -18.75 -7.12
C LEU A 66 23.22 -17.84 -7.61
N ILE A 67 23.22 -17.55 -8.93
CA ILE A 67 22.24 -16.68 -9.55
C ILE A 67 21.58 -17.41 -10.71
N VAL A 68 20.27 -17.60 -10.65
CA VAL A 68 19.43 -18.14 -11.72
C VAL A 68 18.21 -17.27 -11.86
N GLU A 69 17.96 -16.74 -13.04
CA GLU A 69 16.84 -15.85 -13.34
C GLU A 69 16.06 -16.27 -14.59
N GLY A 70 14.88 -15.68 -14.77
CA GLY A 70 14.08 -15.82 -15.98
C GLY A 70 13.22 -17.09 -16.07
N LYS A 71 13.20 -17.93 -15.05
CA LYS A 71 12.29 -19.08 -14.98
C LYS A 71 10.87 -18.58 -14.70
N LYS A 72 9.88 -19.17 -15.42
CA LYS A 72 8.46 -18.81 -15.29
C LYS A 72 7.66 -20.03 -14.82
N ILE A 73 6.72 -19.82 -13.91
CA ILE A 73 5.73 -20.84 -13.56
C ILE A 73 4.62 -20.80 -14.62
N LYS A 74 4.35 -21.95 -15.25
CA LYS A 74 3.33 -22.08 -16.32
C LYS A 74 1.89 -21.83 -15.82
N HIS A 75 1.60 -22.07 -14.55
CA HIS A 75 0.30 -21.84 -13.93
C HIS A 75 0.52 -21.44 -12.45
N LEU A 76 0.37 -20.17 -12.12
CA LEU A 76 0.05 -19.76 -10.75
C LEU A 76 -1.45 -20.04 -10.55
N PRO A 77 -1.87 -20.90 -9.61
CA PRO A 77 -3.28 -21.00 -9.28
C PRO A 77 -3.75 -19.60 -8.83
N LYS A 78 -4.82 -19.08 -9.45
CA LYS A 78 -5.45 -17.85 -8.97
C LYS A 78 -5.91 -18.12 -7.54
N THR A 79 -5.26 -17.51 -6.57
CA THR A 79 -5.73 -17.50 -5.19
C THR A 79 -7.08 -16.79 -5.20
N TYR A 80 -8.14 -17.49 -4.82
CA TYR A 80 -9.47 -16.89 -4.70
C TYR A 80 -9.40 -15.91 -3.52
N GLN A 81 -9.21 -14.62 -3.83
CA GLN A 81 -9.24 -13.60 -2.79
C GLN A 81 -10.69 -13.46 -2.32
N ALA A 82 -10.90 -13.53 -1.00
CA ALA A 82 -12.20 -13.28 -0.41
C ALA A 82 -12.72 -11.90 -0.87
N ARG A 83 -14.03 -11.74 -1.01
CA ARG A 83 -14.66 -10.49 -1.48
C ARG A 83 -14.29 -9.30 -0.59
N ALA A 84 -14.04 -9.55 0.68
CA ALA A 84 -13.52 -8.56 1.63
C ALA A 84 -12.22 -7.89 1.17
N PHE A 85 -11.40 -8.57 0.37
CA PHE A 85 -10.14 -8.05 -0.16
C PHE A 85 -10.19 -7.74 -1.67
N GLN A 86 -11.39 -7.50 -2.22
CA GLN A 86 -11.65 -6.94 -3.53
C GLN A 86 -12.07 -5.46 -3.41
N ASP A 87 -12.22 -4.76 -4.53
CA ASP A 87 -12.45 -3.30 -4.58
C ASP A 87 -13.42 -2.76 -3.52
N ALA A 88 -14.62 -3.35 -3.43
CA ALA A 88 -15.64 -2.91 -2.47
C ALA A 88 -15.22 -3.17 -1.03
N GLY A 89 -14.63 -4.35 -0.76
CA GLY A 89 -14.18 -4.70 0.57
C GLY A 89 -12.98 -3.90 1.03
N ILE A 90 -12.03 -3.63 0.13
CA ILE A 90 -10.87 -2.78 0.43
C ILE A 90 -11.32 -1.37 0.85
N LYS A 91 -12.31 -0.80 0.15
CA LYS A 91 -12.88 0.51 0.50
C LYS A 91 -13.59 0.47 1.85
N LEU A 92 -14.40 -0.55 2.12
CA LEU A 92 -15.09 -0.68 3.40
C LEU A 92 -14.10 -0.87 4.56
N ILE A 93 -13.12 -1.78 4.42
CA ILE A 93 -12.11 -2.05 5.44
C ILE A 93 -11.26 -0.80 5.72
N TYR A 94 -10.99 0.04 4.71
CA TYR A 94 -10.34 1.34 4.90
C TYR A 94 -11.03 2.15 6.01
N PHE A 95 -12.35 2.32 5.93
CA PHE A 95 -13.11 3.09 6.93
C PHE A 95 -13.14 2.42 8.31
N LEU A 96 -13.14 1.07 8.35
CA LEU A 96 -13.06 0.33 9.61
C LEU A 96 -11.68 0.41 10.27
N LEU A 97 -10.62 0.61 9.48
CA LEU A 97 -9.26 0.79 9.98
C LEU A 97 -8.95 2.24 10.33
N VAL A 98 -9.49 3.22 9.59
CA VAL A 98 -9.32 4.66 9.93
C VAL A 98 -10.00 5.00 11.25
N ASP A 99 -11.20 4.48 11.46
CA ASP A 99 -11.94 4.62 12.71
C ASP A 99 -12.62 3.29 13.04
N PRO A 100 -12.07 2.51 14.00
CA PRO A 100 -12.64 1.22 14.40
C PRO A 100 -14.06 1.28 14.93
N ASP A 101 -14.54 2.44 15.42
CA ASP A 101 -15.90 2.60 15.92
C ASP A 101 -16.94 2.62 14.78
N ASN A 102 -16.52 2.87 13.54
CA ASN A 102 -17.36 2.73 12.37
C ASN A 102 -17.99 1.34 12.23
N ILE A 103 -17.38 0.31 12.81
CA ILE A 103 -17.95 -1.06 12.80
C ILE A 103 -19.35 -1.12 13.43
N ASN A 104 -19.71 -0.17 14.28
CA ASN A 104 -21.00 -0.09 14.96
C ASN A 104 -22.06 0.71 14.17
N LYS A 105 -21.67 1.39 13.08
CA LYS A 105 -22.61 2.04 12.16
C LYS A 105 -23.56 1.02 11.53
N THR A 106 -24.71 1.50 11.07
CA THR A 106 -25.64 0.68 10.30
C THR A 106 -25.03 0.33 8.94
N PHE A 107 -25.46 -0.76 8.34
CA PHE A 107 -24.99 -1.14 7.00
C PHE A 107 -25.32 -0.09 5.92
N ARG A 108 -26.37 0.69 6.13
CA ARG A 108 -26.72 1.82 5.23
C ARG A 108 -25.68 2.94 5.33
N GLU A 109 -25.35 3.38 6.56
CA GLU A 109 -24.31 4.39 6.77
C GLU A 109 -22.94 3.93 6.24
N LEU A 110 -22.60 2.66 6.44
CA LEU A 110 -21.36 2.08 5.88
C LEU A 110 -21.37 2.01 4.35
N SER A 111 -22.53 1.73 3.75
CA SER A 111 -22.72 1.74 2.30
C SER A 111 -22.51 3.14 1.71
N GLU A 112 -23.06 4.16 2.35
CA GLU A 112 -22.90 5.56 1.96
C GLU A 112 -21.47 6.03 2.14
N LEU A 113 -20.86 5.76 3.32
CA LEU A 113 -19.50 6.15 3.65
C LEU A 113 -18.46 5.54 2.68
N SER A 114 -18.60 4.26 2.37
CA SER A 114 -17.65 3.54 1.51
C SER A 114 -18.01 3.58 0.01
N GLN A 115 -19.14 4.17 -0.34
CA GLN A 115 -19.65 4.26 -1.71
C GLN A 115 -19.78 2.88 -2.40
N ILE A 116 -20.26 1.89 -1.65
CA ILE A 116 -20.51 0.53 -2.14
C ILE A 116 -21.95 0.11 -1.90
N SER A 117 -22.42 -0.94 -2.57
CA SER A 117 -23.80 -1.41 -2.39
C SER A 117 -24.04 -2.00 -0.99
N LEU A 118 -25.25 -1.83 -0.46
CA LEU A 118 -25.67 -2.40 0.83
C LEU A 118 -25.47 -3.93 0.90
N GLY A 119 -25.73 -4.64 -0.20
CA GLY A 119 -25.49 -6.08 -0.29
C GLY A 119 -24.01 -6.43 -0.19
N SER A 120 -23.13 -5.57 -0.72
CA SER A 120 -21.68 -5.76 -0.57
C SER A 120 -21.25 -5.62 0.88
N VAL A 121 -21.77 -4.61 1.61
CA VAL A 121 -21.49 -4.42 3.05
C VAL A 121 -21.82 -5.69 3.83
N SER A 122 -23.03 -6.24 3.65
CA SER A 122 -23.46 -7.46 4.36
C SER A 122 -22.54 -8.65 4.07
N THR A 123 -22.19 -8.86 2.79
CA THR A 123 -21.31 -9.98 2.40
C THR A 123 -19.90 -9.83 2.99
N ILE A 124 -19.33 -8.61 2.95
CA ILE A 124 -18.01 -8.33 3.49
C ILE A 124 -17.99 -8.51 5.01
N PHE A 125 -19.02 -8.03 5.72
CA PHE A 125 -19.13 -8.23 7.17
C PHE A 125 -19.18 -9.71 7.54
N GLN A 126 -19.93 -10.52 6.78
CA GLN A 126 -19.97 -11.98 6.99
C GLN A 126 -18.58 -12.60 6.83
N GLU A 127 -17.87 -12.28 5.74
CA GLU A 127 -16.52 -12.79 5.48
C GLU A 127 -15.50 -12.35 6.55
N LEU A 128 -15.58 -11.10 7.04
CA LEU A 128 -14.73 -10.61 8.12
C LEU A 128 -15.04 -11.30 9.46
N SER A 129 -16.31 -11.60 9.72
CA SER A 129 -16.74 -12.38 10.90
C SER A 129 -16.22 -13.81 10.83
N ASP A 130 -16.40 -14.48 9.70
CA ASP A 130 -15.93 -15.86 9.47
C ASP A 130 -14.40 -15.95 9.57
N SER A 131 -13.70 -14.85 9.25
CA SER A 131 -12.25 -14.73 9.36
C SER A 131 -11.77 -14.23 10.73
N ASN A 132 -12.65 -14.15 11.74
CA ASN A 132 -12.35 -13.67 13.09
C ASN A 132 -11.84 -12.23 13.19
N PHE A 133 -12.16 -11.36 12.22
CA PHE A 133 -11.88 -9.93 12.31
C PHE A 133 -13.01 -9.13 13.00
N ILE A 134 -14.20 -9.68 13.03
CA ILE A 134 -15.35 -9.09 13.72
C ILE A 134 -15.84 -10.03 14.82
N LEU A 135 -15.96 -9.49 16.03
CA LEU A 135 -16.66 -10.15 17.13
C LEU A 135 -17.99 -9.42 17.37
N GLU A 136 -19.08 -10.14 17.26
CA GLU A 136 -20.40 -9.62 17.59
C GLU A 136 -20.76 -10.00 19.03
N THR A 137 -21.11 -9.01 19.83
CA THR A 137 -21.59 -9.18 21.19
C THR A 137 -23.07 -8.77 21.26
N LYS A 138 -23.73 -9.01 22.40
CA LYS A 138 -25.14 -8.60 22.58
C LYS A 138 -25.40 -7.10 22.42
N SER A 139 -24.37 -6.26 22.63
CA SER A 139 -24.52 -4.79 22.65
C SER A 139 -23.78 -4.09 21.52
N LYS A 140 -22.71 -4.66 21.00
CA LYS A 140 -21.87 -4.01 19.98
C LYS A 140 -21.03 -5.01 19.18
N ARG A 141 -20.53 -4.55 18.02
CA ARG A 141 -19.50 -5.21 17.24
C ARG A 141 -18.12 -4.65 17.62
N VAL A 142 -17.10 -5.49 17.57
CA VAL A 142 -15.72 -5.12 17.91
C VAL A 142 -14.79 -5.62 16.79
N LEU A 143 -13.93 -4.75 16.29
CA LEU A 143 -12.88 -5.10 15.35
C LEU A 143 -11.74 -5.78 16.10
N LYS A 144 -11.38 -7.00 15.70
CA LYS A 144 -10.30 -7.82 16.27
C LYS A 144 -9.15 -8.01 15.31
N ASN A 145 -8.02 -8.45 15.84
CA ASN A 145 -6.84 -8.76 15.04
C ASN A 145 -6.48 -7.63 14.07
N LYS A 146 -6.54 -6.38 14.54
CA LYS A 146 -6.42 -5.18 13.74
C LYS A 146 -5.10 -5.13 12.95
N THR A 147 -3.99 -5.54 13.57
CA THR A 147 -2.68 -5.60 12.91
C THR A 147 -2.67 -6.59 11.73
N GLU A 148 -3.28 -7.76 11.90
CA GLU A 148 -3.40 -8.73 10.80
C GLU A 148 -4.32 -8.21 9.69
N LEU A 149 -5.46 -7.59 10.06
CA LEU A 149 -6.37 -6.98 9.10
C LEU A 149 -5.69 -5.84 8.31
N LEU A 150 -4.92 -4.98 9.00
CA LEU A 150 -4.11 -3.94 8.38
C LEU A 150 -3.13 -4.52 7.35
N ASN A 151 -2.37 -5.55 7.73
CA ASN A 151 -1.42 -6.19 6.82
C ASN A 151 -2.09 -6.77 5.59
N ARG A 152 -3.22 -7.47 5.74
CA ARG A 152 -3.99 -8.01 4.63
C ARG A 152 -4.58 -6.90 3.76
N TRP A 153 -5.07 -5.83 4.38
CA TRP A 153 -5.61 -4.67 3.67
C TRP A 153 -4.54 -3.96 2.85
N VAL A 154 -3.35 -3.71 3.40
CA VAL A 154 -2.22 -3.09 2.69
C VAL A 154 -1.85 -3.89 1.43
N ILE A 155 -1.80 -5.23 1.55
CA ILE A 155 -1.52 -6.12 0.41
C ILE A 155 -2.61 -5.96 -0.65
N ALA A 156 -3.87 -6.09 -0.24
CA ALA A 156 -5.01 -6.03 -1.16
C ALA A 156 -5.12 -4.64 -1.81
N TYR A 157 -4.93 -3.57 -1.04
CA TYR A 157 -4.93 -2.20 -1.56
C TYR A 157 -3.88 -2.02 -2.67
N ASN A 158 -2.63 -2.44 -2.44
CA ASN A 158 -1.55 -2.29 -3.40
C ASN A 158 -1.68 -3.21 -4.62
N ASP A 159 -2.23 -4.42 -4.46
CA ASP A 159 -2.36 -5.38 -5.55
C ASP A 159 -3.64 -5.18 -6.39
N VAL A 160 -4.73 -4.73 -5.76
CA VAL A 160 -6.05 -4.72 -6.40
C VAL A 160 -6.59 -3.32 -6.64
N LEU A 161 -6.61 -2.44 -5.60
CA LEU A 161 -7.28 -1.15 -5.70
C LEU A 161 -6.36 -0.06 -6.26
N ARG A 162 -5.16 0.10 -5.71
CA ARG A 162 -4.23 1.18 -6.09
C ARG A 162 -3.93 1.22 -7.60
N PRO A 163 -3.69 0.07 -8.30
CA PRO A 163 -3.49 0.09 -9.75
C PRO A 163 -4.69 0.64 -10.55
N LYS A 164 -5.91 0.46 -10.02
CA LYS A 164 -7.14 0.97 -10.66
C LYS A 164 -7.39 2.45 -10.36
N LEU A 165 -6.83 2.95 -9.26
CA LEU A 165 -6.89 4.36 -8.91
C LEU A 165 -5.89 5.19 -9.73
N LEU A 166 -4.82 4.61 -10.24
CA LEU A 166 -3.82 5.32 -11.03
C LEU A 166 -4.44 5.84 -12.32
N LEU A 167 -4.54 7.16 -12.43
CA LEU A 167 -5.08 7.87 -13.59
C LEU A 167 -4.00 8.10 -14.64
N LYS A 168 -2.82 8.60 -14.22
CA LYS A 168 -1.70 8.88 -15.11
C LYS A 168 -0.39 9.02 -14.35
N ARG A 169 0.72 8.67 -15.01
CA ARG A 169 2.09 9.04 -14.63
C ARG A 169 2.52 10.27 -15.40
N MET A 170 3.22 11.16 -14.74
CA MET A 170 3.68 12.44 -15.30
C MET A 170 5.05 12.80 -14.77
N ASN A 171 5.65 13.81 -15.38
CA ASN A 171 6.88 14.47 -14.88
C ASN A 171 6.67 15.98 -14.76
N PHE A 172 7.51 16.62 -13.94
CA PHE A 172 7.65 18.06 -13.99
C PHE A 172 8.21 18.48 -15.35
N MET A 173 7.75 19.62 -15.85
CA MET A 173 8.26 20.19 -17.10
C MET A 173 9.75 20.52 -16.98
N ASN A 174 10.17 21.04 -15.82
CA ASN A 174 11.55 21.38 -15.52
C ASN A 174 12.07 20.52 -14.35
N LYS A 175 13.29 19.98 -14.49
CA LYS A 175 13.91 19.15 -13.44
C LYS A 175 14.16 19.91 -12.12
N SER A 176 14.35 21.23 -12.15
CA SER A 176 14.51 22.08 -10.96
C SER A 176 13.25 22.10 -10.07
N GLU A 177 12.09 21.79 -10.62
CA GLU A 177 10.82 21.78 -9.88
C GLU A 177 10.70 20.60 -8.90
N TYR A 178 11.49 19.54 -9.10
CA TYR A 178 11.54 18.42 -8.14
C TYR A 178 11.94 18.87 -6.72
N SER A 179 12.84 19.83 -6.60
CA SER A 179 13.28 20.35 -5.31
C SER A 179 12.28 21.32 -4.66
N ASN A 180 11.34 21.83 -5.44
CA ASN A 180 10.36 22.83 -5.02
C ASN A 180 8.93 22.28 -4.94
N TRP A 181 8.75 20.96 -4.95
CA TRP A 181 7.45 20.31 -4.96
C TRP A 181 6.54 20.77 -3.81
N SER A 182 7.11 21.01 -2.63
CA SER A 182 6.39 21.46 -1.43
C SER A 182 5.77 22.84 -1.54
N ASN A 183 6.20 23.64 -2.52
CA ASN A 183 5.62 24.96 -2.80
C ASN A 183 4.39 24.89 -3.71
N LEU A 184 4.06 23.71 -4.23
CA LEU A 184 2.86 23.53 -5.05
C LEU A 184 1.62 23.56 -4.16
N ASP A 185 0.72 24.47 -4.45
CA ASP A 185 -0.56 24.58 -3.78
C ASP A 185 -1.61 23.73 -4.52
N LEU A 186 -1.92 22.56 -3.98
CA LEU A 186 -2.89 21.65 -4.55
C LEU A 186 -4.34 22.14 -4.39
N SER A 187 -4.61 23.02 -3.42
CA SER A 187 -5.96 23.58 -3.20
C SER A 187 -6.46 24.41 -4.40
N LEU A 188 -5.55 24.92 -5.21
CA LEU A 188 -5.88 25.63 -6.47
C LEU A 188 -6.55 24.72 -7.50
N ILE A 189 -6.47 23.39 -7.34
CA ILE A 189 -7.08 22.41 -8.24
C ILE A 189 -8.46 22.03 -7.73
N SER A 190 -8.54 21.59 -6.48
CA SER A 190 -9.75 21.19 -5.78
C SER A 190 -9.39 20.99 -4.30
N ASP A 191 -10.33 21.24 -3.39
CA ASP A 191 -10.20 20.95 -1.95
C ASP A 191 -9.96 19.46 -1.66
N LYS A 192 -10.24 18.59 -2.64
CA LYS A 192 -10.02 17.15 -2.61
C LYS A 192 -8.81 16.71 -3.44
N THR A 193 -7.86 17.61 -3.68
CA THR A 193 -6.56 17.28 -4.29
C THR A 193 -5.47 17.32 -3.23
N LEU A 194 -4.90 16.16 -2.89
CA LEU A 194 -4.11 15.93 -1.69
C LEU A 194 -2.79 15.25 -2.02
N TRP A 195 -1.76 15.54 -1.25
CA TRP A 195 -0.53 14.76 -1.28
C TRP A 195 -0.74 13.36 -0.70
N GLY A 196 -0.13 12.35 -1.32
CA GLY A 196 -0.04 10.97 -0.86
C GLY A 196 1.41 10.46 -0.84
N GLY A 197 1.58 9.19 -0.58
CA GLY A 197 2.88 8.50 -0.66
C GLY A 197 4.00 9.22 0.08
N GLU A 198 5.17 9.32 -0.56
CA GLU A 198 6.37 9.91 0.02
C GLU A 198 6.22 11.41 0.34
N CYS A 199 5.49 12.17 -0.49
CA CYS A 199 5.25 13.59 -0.24
C CYS A 199 4.46 13.81 1.05
N ALA A 200 3.36 13.09 1.22
CA ALA A 200 2.56 13.18 2.44
C ALA A 200 3.33 12.70 3.66
N ALA A 201 4.14 11.66 3.51
CA ALA A 201 5.00 11.16 4.57
C ALA A 201 6.05 12.21 4.99
N ASP A 202 6.66 12.93 4.04
CA ASP A 202 7.57 14.05 4.38
C ASP A 202 6.83 15.18 5.09
N ILE A 203 5.64 15.56 4.63
CA ILE A 203 4.84 16.60 5.28
C ILE A 203 4.59 16.26 6.76
N LEU A 204 4.23 15.01 7.06
CA LEU A 204 3.89 14.57 8.42
C LEU A 204 5.11 14.29 9.30
N THR A 205 6.17 13.71 8.74
CA THR A 205 7.27 13.15 9.55
C THR A 205 8.60 13.90 9.41
N LYS A 206 8.79 14.66 8.34
CA LYS A 206 10.07 15.29 7.97
C LYS A 206 11.25 14.29 7.92
N ASN A 207 10.96 13.04 7.58
CA ASN A 207 11.92 11.94 7.67
C ASN A 207 12.34 11.36 6.31
N ILE A 208 11.72 11.81 5.24
CA ILE A 208 11.96 11.28 3.89
C ILE A 208 12.05 12.43 2.88
N ASN A 209 12.97 12.30 1.92
CA ASN A 209 12.99 13.18 0.76
C ASN A 209 12.31 12.45 -0.42
N PRO A 210 11.17 12.96 -0.94
CA PRO A 210 10.40 12.26 -1.95
C PRO A 210 11.18 11.99 -3.24
N ALA A 211 11.13 10.74 -3.71
CA ALA A 211 11.61 10.32 -5.02
C ALA A 211 10.44 10.10 -6.00
N ILE A 212 9.27 9.76 -5.47
CA ILE A 212 7.99 9.64 -6.20
C ILE A 212 6.98 10.60 -5.57
N PHE A 213 6.32 11.37 -6.44
CA PHE A 213 5.37 12.43 -6.05
C PHE A 213 3.96 11.93 -6.30
N THR A 214 3.26 11.55 -5.24
CA THR A 214 1.91 10.97 -5.33
C THR A 214 0.86 12.05 -5.03
N ILE A 215 -0.10 12.22 -5.93
CA ILE A 215 -1.24 13.13 -5.78
C ILE A 215 -2.53 12.33 -5.90
N TYR A 216 -3.42 12.45 -4.92
CA TYR A 216 -4.78 11.96 -4.98
C TYR A 216 -5.72 13.11 -5.33
N THR A 217 -6.70 12.86 -6.20
CA THR A 217 -7.62 13.90 -6.64
C THR A 217 -9.00 13.33 -7.02
N ASP A 218 -10.03 14.13 -6.88
CA ASP A 218 -11.38 13.85 -7.37
C ASP A 218 -11.62 14.33 -8.81
N THR A 219 -10.66 15.10 -9.35
CA THR A 219 -10.76 15.68 -10.71
C THR A 219 -9.98 14.85 -11.75
N THR A 220 -9.81 15.38 -12.96
CA THR A 220 -9.10 14.69 -14.04
C THR A 220 -7.61 14.95 -13.98
N TRP A 221 -6.79 13.96 -14.42
CA TRP A 221 -5.33 14.14 -14.51
C TRP A 221 -4.95 15.29 -15.46
N GLN A 222 -5.77 15.57 -16.49
CA GLN A 222 -5.56 16.68 -17.42
C GLN A 222 -5.66 18.03 -16.71
N THR A 223 -6.62 18.19 -15.80
CA THR A 223 -6.77 19.39 -14.98
C THR A 223 -5.56 19.59 -14.10
N VAL A 224 -5.15 18.54 -13.38
CA VAL A 224 -3.94 18.55 -12.53
C VAL A 224 -2.70 18.92 -13.35
N GLY A 225 -2.48 18.21 -14.49
CA GLY A 225 -1.33 18.43 -15.36
C GLY A 225 -1.27 19.85 -15.93
N LYS A 226 -2.41 20.40 -16.34
CA LYS A 226 -2.49 21.76 -16.88
C LYS A 226 -2.17 22.83 -15.82
N LEU A 227 -2.74 22.72 -14.63
CA LEU A 227 -2.57 23.71 -13.56
C LEU A 227 -1.18 23.66 -12.95
N LEU A 228 -0.61 22.46 -12.74
CA LEU A 228 0.71 22.28 -12.15
C LEU A 228 1.84 22.18 -13.20
N ARG A 229 1.54 22.32 -14.48
CA ARG A 229 2.50 22.24 -15.61
C ARG A 229 3.27 20.92 -15.64
N PHE A 230 2.55 19.81 -15.42
CA PHE A 230 3.12 18.48 -15.57
C PHE A 230 2.95 17.97 -16.99
N ILE A 231 3.90 17.19 -17.47
CA ILE A 231 3.88 16.54 -18.78
C ILE A 231 3.63 15.03 -18.62
N PRO A 232 2.74 14.41 -19.43
CA PRO A 232 2.53 12.97 -19.41
C PRO A 232 3.82 12.19 -19.73
N ASP A 233 4.14 11.21 -18.88
CA ASP A 233 5.28 10.30 -19.06
C ASP A 233 4.98 9.00 -18.33
N ASP A 234 4.92 7.87 -19.04
CA ASP A 234 4.58 6.58 -18.42
C ASP A 234 5.67 6.06 -17.45
N ASN A 235 6.89 6.58 -17.55
CA ASN A 235 7.98 6.37 -16.60
C ASN A 235 8.18 7.55 -15.65
N GLY A 236 7.21 8.48 -15.62
CA GLY A 236 7.28 9.70 -14.81
C GLY A 236 7.26 9.42 -13.31
N LYS A 237 7.83 10.36 -12.57
CA LYS A 237 7.94 10.29 -11.12
C LYS A 237 6.72 10.84 -10.38
N ILE A 238 5.76 11.47 -11.10
CA ILE A 238 4.51 11.96 -10.53
C ILE A 238 3.43 10.93 -10.82
N GLU A 239 2.77 10.44 -9.77
CA GLU A 239 1.61 9.54 -9.88
C GLU A 239 0.35 10.29 -9.50
N ILE A 240 -0.61 10.40 -10.43
CA ILE A 240 -1.92 10.98 -10.17
C ILE A 240 -2.92 9.84 -9.99
N LEU A 241 -3.53 9.76 -8.80
CA LEU A 241 -4.49 8.74 -8.42
C LEU A 241 -5.85 9.36 -8.14
N ARG A 242 -6.90 8.58 -8.36
CA ARG A 242 -8.25 8.94 -7.98
C ARG A 242 -8.43 8.82 -6.47
N LEU A 243 -8.91 9.87 -5.83
CA LEU A 243 -9.36 9.82 -4.45
C LEU A 243 -10.68 9.02 -4.39
N PHE A 244 -10.81 8.09 -3.47
CA PHE A 244 -11.95 7.17 -3.39
C PHE A 244 -12.82 7.36 -2.14
N TYR A 245 -12.56 8.39 -1.36
CA TYR A 245 -13.31 8.72 -0.14
C TYR A 245 -13.46 10.24 -0.01
N ASP A 246 -14.43 10.65 0.76
CA ASP A 246 -14.61 12.06 1.13
C ASP A 246 -13.69 12.39 2.33
N THR A 247 -13.11 13.57 2.30
CA THR A 247 -12.18 14.06 3.34
C THR A 247 -12.50 15.50 3.67
N ASP A 248 -12.21 15.88 4.91
CA ASP A 248 -12.22 17.28 5.34
C ASP A 248 -11.00 18.03 4.77
N GLU A 249 -10.94 19.34 4.98
CA GLU A 249 -9.82 20.17 4.56
C GLU A 249 -8.49 19.65 5.11
N SER A 250 -7.62 19.18 4.24
CA SER A 250 -6.29 18.64 4.57
C SER A 250 -5.36 18.80 3.37
N SER A 251 -4.08 18.92 3.63
CA SER A 251 -3.05 18.91 2.56
C SER A 251 -2.62 17.49 2.16
N THR A 252 -2.94 16.47 2.97
CA THR A 252 -2.52 15.08 2.77
C THR A 252 -3.69 14.12 2.87
N VAL A 253 -3.56 12.96 2.23
CA VAL A 253 -4.46 11.83 2.48
C VAL A 253 -4.28 11.29 3.90
N SER A 254 -5.17 10.40 4.33
CA SER A 254 -5.10 9.81 5.67
C SER A 254 -3.77 9.10 5.95
N PRO A 255 -3.28 9.09 7.21
CA PRO A 255 -2.07 8.35 7.59
C PRO A 255 -2.10 6.87 7.20
N LEU A 256 -3.27 6.23 7.24
CA LEU A 256 -3.45 4.84 6.82
C LEU A 256 -3.13 4.63 5.32
N LEU A 257 -3.57 5.56 4.47
CA LEU A 257 -3.31 5.46 3.03
C LEU A 257 -1.85 5.75 2.70
N ILE A 258 -1.24 6.73 3.40
CA ILE A 258 0.20 7.01 3.32
C ILE A 258 1.01 5.77 3.70
N TYR A 259 0.67 5.15 4.84
CA TYR A 259 1.30 3.91 5.29
C TYR A 259 1.25 2.81 4.23
N ALA A 260 0.08 2.62 3.62
CA ALA A 260 -0.10 1.61 2.57
C ALA A 260 0.73 1.90 1.31
N ASP A 261 0.81 3.16 0.87
CA ASP A 261 1.62 3.57 -0.27
C ASP A 261 3.11 3.33 -0.02
N LEU A 262 3.61 3.68 1.16
CA LEU A 262 5.01 3.48 1.54
C LEU A 262 5.36 1.99 1.60
N MET A 263 4.53 1.18 2.25
CA MET A 263 4.73 -0.28 2.34
C MET A 263 4.69 -0.95 0.96
N GLY A 264 3.81 -0.49 0.08
CA GLY A 264 3.69 -1.00 -1.30
C GLY A 264 4.89 -0.67 -2.20
N SER A 265 5.70 0.33 -1.87
CA SER A 265 6.92 0.67 -2.61
C SER A 265 7.98 -0.43 -2.45
N GLY A 266 8.08 -1.02 -1.24
CA GLY A 266 9.11 -1.99 -0.83
C GLY A 266 10.54 -1.43 -0.84
N ASP A 267 10.68 -0.10 -0.79
CA ASP A 267 11.94 0.60 -0.54
C ASP A 267 12.18 0.67 0.97
N SER A 268 13.39 0.35 1.44
CA SER A 268 13.67 0.27 2.89
C SER A 268 13.50 1.61 3.59
N ARG A 269 13.81 2.73 2.95
CA ARG A 269 13.63 4.07 3.46
C ARG A 269 12.14 4.39 3.66
N ASN A 270 11.30 3.94 2.72
CA ASN A 270 9.86 4.09 2.81
C ASN A 270 9.27 3.21 3.93
N ILE A 271 9.76 1.98 4.06
CA ILE A 271 9.36 1.05 5.14
C ILE A 271 9.70 1.63 6.51
N GLU A 272 10.92 2.16 6.71
CA GLU A 272 11.30 2.81 7.97
C GLU A 272 10.39 4.00 8.31
N THR A 273 10.04 4.81 7.30
CA THR A 273 9.12 5.94 7.49
C THR A 273 7.69 5.47 7.78
N ALA A 274 7.25 4.39 7.14
CA ALA A 274 5.95 3.76 7.42
C ALA A 274 5.87 3.23 8.86
N GLU A 275 6.95 2.62 9.39
CA GLU A 275 7.01 2.19 10.79
C GLU A 275 6.86 3.36 11.77
N LYS A 276 7.52 4.49 11.50
CA LYS A 276 7.36 5.71 12.30
C LYS A 276 5.91 6.21 12.26
N LEU A 277 5.29 6.21 11.08
CA LEU A 277 3.89 6.62 10.92
C LEU A 277 2.94 5.67 11.66
N LEU A 278 3.19 4.35 11.62
CA LEU A 278 2.42 3.35 12.37
C LEU A 278 2.51 3.56 13.88
N ASN A 279 3.68 3.95 14.37
CA ASN A 279 3.90 4.21 15.80
C ASN A 279 3.28 5.52 16.29
N ASN A 280 3.22 6.54 15.45
CA ASN A 280 2.77 7.87 15.84
C ASN A 280 1.28 8.08 15.58
N GLU A 281 0.82 7.73 14.37
CA GLU A 281 -0.52 8.08 13.88
C GLU A 281 -1.49 6.89 13.91
N LEU A 282 -0.99 5.64 13.83
CA LEU A 282 -1.79 4.43 13.67
C LEU A 282 -1.62 3.44 14.84
N GLN A 283 -1.12 3.90 15.99
CA GLN A 283 -0.84 3.06 17.16
C GLN A 283 -2.09 2.28 17.64
N TYR A 284 -3.29 2.81 17.43
CA TYR A 284 -4.56 2.17 17.78
C TYR A 284 -4.86 0.90 16.95
N LEU A 285 -4.08 0.61 15.90
CA LEU A 285 -4.17 -0.60 15.07
C LEU A 285 -3.21 -1.73 15.50
N LYS A 286 -2.38 -1.47 16.50
CA LYS A 286 -1.48 -2.47 17.08
C LYS A 286 -2.13 -3.45 18.03
#